data_82c78f3770a993b736cc218c67ddff08
#
_entry.id   82c78f3770a993b736cc218c67ddff08
#
_cell.length_a   1.000
_cell.length_b   1.000
_cell.length_c   1.000
_cell.angle_alpha   90.00
_cell.angle_beta   90.00
_cell.angle_gamma   90.00
#
_symmetry.space_group_name_H-M   'P 1'
#
loop_
_entity.id
_entity.type
_entity.pdbx_description
1 polymer ?
#
loop_
_entity_poly.entity_id
_entity_poly.type
_entity_poly.pdbx_seq_one_letter_code
_entity_poly.pdbx_strand_id
1 'polypeptide(L)'
;VRALGLESCMTLGMLSQEQAQELSEAGLDYYNHNLDTSPEFYGDVITTRTYQDRLETLDHVRDAGMKVCSGGIVGMGEKQTDRAGLLQQLANLPQHPESVPINMLVRVQGTPLEAEEDLDPFEFIRTIAVARIMMPQSHVRLSAGREEMNEQMHALAYFAV
;
A
#
# COMPACT_ATOMS: atom_id res chain seq x y z
N VAL A 1 3.56 -20.72 11.66
CA VAL A 1 4.42 -19.66 11.13
C VAL A 1 5.48 -19.33 12.17
N ARG A 2 5.14 -18.88 13.37
CA ARG A 2 6.08 -18.50 14.45
C ARG A 2 7.09 -19.60 14.84
N ALA A 3 6.66 -20.87 14.88
CA ALA A 3 7.54 -22.00 15.19
C ALA A 3 8.68 -22.17 14.16
N LEU A 4 8.58 -21.53 13.00
CA LEU A 4 9.62 -21.51 11.96
C LEU A 4 10.47 -20.23 12.00
N GLY A 5 10.28 -19.37 12.99
CA GLY A 5 10.97 -18.08 13.08
C GLY A 5 10.51 -17.03 12.05
N LEU A 6 9.32 -17.20 11.47
CA LEU A 6 8.76 -16.31 10.46
C LEU A 6 7.67 -15.42 11.05
N GLU A 7 7.55 -14.19 10.57
CA GLU A 7 6.44 -13.30 10.85
C GLU A 7 5.25 -13.59 9.95
N SER A 8 4.05 -13.35 10.47
CA SER A 8 2.79 -13.53 9.74
C SER A 8 2.21 -12.19 9.31
N CYS A 9 1.62 -12.13 8.12
CA CYS A 9 0.91 -10.96 7.60
C CYS A 9 -0.42 -11.40 6.98
N MET A 10 -1.50 -10.71 7.30
CA MET A 10 -2.84 -11.01 6.75
C MET A 10 -3.52 -9.77 6.19
N THR A 11 -4.42 -10.00 5.22
CA THR A 11 -5.31 -9.01 4.61
C THR A 11 -6.73 -9.55 4.69
N LEU A 12 -7.55 -9.03 5.59
CA LEU A 12 -8.92 -9.51 5.85
C LEU A 12 -9.99 -8.41 5.66
N GLY A 13 -9.64 -7.29 5.06
CA GLY A 13 -10.53 -6.14 4.85
C GLY A 13 -10.51 -5.15 6.01
N MET A 14 -11.66 -4.49 6.26
CA MET A 14 -11.82 -3.58 7.39
C MET A 14 -11.89 -4.36 8.69
N LEU A 15 -11.31 -3.83 9.75
CA LEU A 15 -11.36 -4.41 11.09
C LEU A 15 -12.04 -3.47 12.08
N SER A 16 -12.88 -4.03 12.95
CA SER A 16 -13.22 -3.35 14.19
C SER A 16 -12.07 -3.44 15.20
N GLN A 17 -12.16 -2.64 16.27
CA GLN A 17 -11.19 -2.68 17.36
C GLN A 17 -11.09 -4.08 17.98
N GLU A 18 -12.24 -4.74 18.20
CA GLU A 18 -12.31 -6.08 18.80
C GLU A 18 -11.66 -7.11 17.88
N GLN A 19 -11.92 -7.05 16.56
CA GLN A 19 -11.32 -7.96 15.58
C GLN A 19 -9.79 -7.79 15.50
N ALA A 20 -9.31 -6.54 15.55
CA ALA A 20 -7.88 -6.26 15.58
C ALA A 20 -7.22 -6.84 16.83
N GLN A 21 -7.88 -6.70 17.98
CA GLN A 21 -7.40 -7.24 19.25
C GLN A 21 -7.34 -8.78 19.22
N GLU A 22 -8.39 -9.45 18.73
CA GLU A 22 -8.42 -10.92 18.59
C GLU A 22 -7.30 -11.44 17.69
N LEU A 23 -7.02 -10.75 16.57
CA LEU A 23 -5.92 -11.12 15.67
C LEU A 23 -4.55 -10.95 16.34
N SER A 24 -4.34 -9.88 17.07
CA SER A 24 -3.12 -9.65 17.83
C SER A 24 -2.91 -10.72 18.91
N GLU A 25 -3.95 -11.07 19.68
CA GLU A 25 -3.92 -12.13 20.69
C GLU A 25 -3.66 -13.51 20.07
N ALA A 26 -4.19 -13.76 18.87
CA ALA A 26 -3.87 -14.97 18.09
C ALA A 26 -2.44 -15.01 17.57
N GLY A 27 -1.70 -13.90 17.71
CA GLY A 27 -0.28 -13.81 17.39
C GLY A 27 0.01 -13.34 15.97
N LEU A 28 -0.87 -12.58 15.34
CA LEU A 28 -0.58 -11.94 14.07
C LEU A 28 0.47 -10.84 14.25
N ASP A 29 1.49 -10.82 13.39
CA ASP A 29 2.59 -9.87 13.49
C ASP A 29 2.31 -8.59 12.67
N TYR A 30 1.79 -8.75 11.44
CA TYR A 30 1.48 -7.65 10.51
C TYR A 30 0.05 -7.73 10.01
N TYR A 31 -0.57 -6.57 9.85
CA TYR A 31 -1.82 -6.44 9.12
C TYR A 31 -1.62 -5.59 7.87
N ASN A 32 -2.00 -6.14 6.70
CA ASN A 32 -1.94 -5.41 5.45
C ASN A 32 -3.28 -4.75 5.14
N HIS A 33 -3.27 -3.43 5.07
CA HIS A 33 -4.43 -2.62 4.69
C HIS A 33 -3.97 -1.37 3.95
N ASN A 34 -4.03 -1.42 2.62
CA ASN A 34 -3.57 -0.32 1.79
C ASN A 34 -4.52 0.89 1.85
N LEU A 35 -3.99 2.09 1.71
CA LEU A 35 -4.77 3.30 1.44
C LEU A 35 -5.20 3.39 -0.04
N ASP A 36 -4.57 2.61 -0.89
CA ASP A 36 -4.74 2.47 -2.33
C ASP A 36 -4.33 3.71 -3.12
N THR A 37 -4.84 4.90 -2.81
CA THR A 37 -4.50 6.16 -3.50
C THR A 37 -4.60 7.36 -2.55
N SER A 38 -4.59 8.60 -3.07
CA SER A 38 -4.81 9.81 -2.27
C SER A 38 -6.24 9.95 -1.79
N PRO A 39 -6.49 10.72 -0.70
CA PRO A 39 -7.86 11.05 -0.28
C PRO A 39 -8.71 11.69 -1.39
N GLU A 40 -8.07 12.52 -2.23
CA GLU A 40 -8.73 13.29 -3.29
C GLU A 40 -9.20 12.39 -4.44
N PHE A 41 -8.41 11.40 -4.82
CA PHE A 41 -8.73 10.50 -5.94
C PHE A 41 -9.48 9.23 -5.49
N TYR A 42 -9.53 8.95 -4.20
CA TYR A 42 -10.10 7.70 -3.66
C TYR A 42 -11.55 7.46 -4.10
N GLY A 43 -12.38 8.50 -4.06
CA GLY A 43 -13.80 8.41 -4.45
C GLY A 43 -14.07 8.12 -5.92
N ASP A 44 -13.07 8.36 -6.79
CA ASP A 44 -13.18 8.09 -8.23
C ASP A 44 -13.00 6.60 -8.55
N VAL A 45 -12.28 5.87 -7.68
CA VAL A 45 -12.00 4.43 -7.89
C VAL A 45 -12.70 3.51 -6.91
N ILE A 46 -13.03 3.97 -5.70
CA ILE A 46 -13.63 3.15 -4.64
C ILE A 46 -14.91 3.79 -4.13
N THR A 47 -16.05 3.15 -4.42
CA THR A 47 -17.39 3.65 -4.07
C THR A 47 -18.05 2.91 -2.91
N THR A 48 -17.47 1.80 -2.46
CA THR A 48 -18.06 0.91 -1.43
C THR A 48 -17.59 1.20 0.00
N ARG A 49 -16.57 2.04 0.15
CA ARG A 49 -15.94 2.42 1.42
C ARG A 49 -15.49 3.86 1.35
N THR A 50 -15.38 4.51 2.50
CA THR A 50 -14.77 5.83 2.61
C THR A 50 -13.25 5.70 2.84
N TYR A 51 -12.53 6.78 2.56
CA TYR A 51 -11.09 6.84 2.90
C TYR A 51 -10.87 6.79 4.42
N GLN A 52 -11.80 7.39 5.18
CA GLN A 52 -11.75 7.40 6.64
C GLN A 52 -11.86 5.98 7.22
N ASP A 53 -12.69 5.10 6.66
CA ASP A 53 -12.81 3.70 7.11
C ASP A 53 -11.45 2.97 7.02
N ARG A 54 -10.61 3.33 6.03
CA ARG A 54 -9.27 2.76 5.90
C ARG A 54 -8.32 3.25 6.98
N LEU A 55 -8.35 4.55 7.27
CA LEU A 55 -7.55 5.13 8.35
C LEU A 55 -7.94 4.54 9.71
N GLU A 56 -9.23 4.43 9.99
CA GLU A 56 -9.73 3.81 11.23
C GLU A 56 -9.26 2.36 11.38
N THR A 57 -9.25 1.59 10.29
CA THR A 57 -8.71 0.23 10.34
C THR A 57 -7.22 0.23 10.70
N LEU A 58 -6.42 1.15 10.15
CA LEU A 58 -5.00 1.27 10.51
C LEU A 58 -4.81 1.67 11.97
N ASP A 59 -5.66 2.56 12.50
CA ASP A 59 -5.64 2.95 13.91
C ASP A 59 -5.96 1.75 14.80
N HIS A 60 -7.01 0.96 14.51
CA HIS A 60 -7.34 -0.26 15.25
C HIS A 60 -6.19 -1.27 15.26
N VAL A 61 -5.50 -1.43 14.11
CA VAL A 61 -4.33 -2.30 14.00
C VAL A 61 -3.19 -1.83 14.89
N ARG A 62 -2.92 -0.51 14.93
CA ARG A 62 -1.91 0.08 15.80
C ARG A 62 -2.24 -0.05 17.27
N ASP A 63 -3.48 0.24 17.65
CA ASP A 63 -3.96 0.14 19.02
C ASP A 63 -3.89 -1.29 19.56
N ALA A 64 -4.08 -2.29 18.68
CA ALA A 64 -3.89 -3.71 19.01
C ALA A 64 -2.40 -4.14 19.05
N GLY A 65 -1.45 -3.24 18.80
CA GLY A 65 -0.01 -3.51 18.89
C GLY A 65 0.58 -4.27 17.69
N MET A 66 -0.16 -4.42 16.60
CA MET A 66 0.34 -5.04 15.37
C MET A 66 1.13 -4.04 14.51
N LYS A 67 2.03 -4.57 13.70
CA LYS A 67 2.75 -3.81 12.68
C LYS A 67 1.84 -3.58 11.47
N VAL A 68 2.01 -2.42 10.82
CA VAL A 68 1.23 -2.03 9.65
C VAL A 68 2.01 -2.28 8.36
N CYS A 69 1.34 -2.93 7.40
CA CYS A 69 1.72 -2.95 6.00
C CYS A 69 0.68 -2.14 5.22
N SER A 70 1.03 -0.95 4.76
CA SER A 70 0.12 -0.07 4.03
C SER A 70 0.85 0.69 2.94
N GLY A 71 0.27 0.70 1.76
CA GLY A 71 0.78 1.37 0.58
C GLY A 71 -0.35 1.71 -0.38
N GLY A 72 -0.09 1.66 -1.68
CA GLY A 72 -1.08 2.00 -2.68
C GLY A 72 -0.85 1.34 -4.02
N ILE A 73 -1.72 1.70 -4.95
CA ILE A 73 -1.71 1.26 -6.35
C ILE A 73 -1.55 2.51 -7.22
N VAL A 74 -0.66 2.44 -8.19
CA VAL A 74 -0.44 3.50 -9.17
C VAL A 74 -0.76 3.01 -10.58
N GLY A 75 -1.15 3.92 -11.47
CA GLY A 75 -1.60 3.60 -12.83
C GLY A 75 -3.11 3.36 -12.95
N MET A 76 -3.90 3.83 -11.97
CA MET A 76 -5.38 3.74 -12.00
C MET A 76 -6.04 4.97 -12.64
N GLY A 77 -5.28 5.79 -13.39
CA GLY A 77 -5.74 7.06 -13.96
C GLY A 77 -5.50 8.28 -13.06
N GLU A 78 -4.85 8.07 -11.93
CA GLU A 78 -4.47 9.14 -10.98
C GLU A 78 -3.41 10.08 -11.58
N LYS A 79 -3.39 11.33 -11.11
CA LYS A 79 -2.37 12.33 -11.46
C LYS A 79 -1.12 12.18 -10.57
N GLN A 80 -0.05 12.85 -10.97
CA GLN A 80 1.16 12.93 -10.14
C GLN A 80 0.89 13.54 -8.76
N THR A 81 -0.04 14.50 -8.66
CA THR A 81 -0.48 15.08 -7.40
C THR A 81 -1.13 14.07 -6.47
N ASP A 82 -1.88 13.11 -7.02
CA ASP A 82 -2.55 12.08 -6.25
C ASP A 82 -1.53 11.06 -5.72
N ARG A 83 -0.53 10.68 -6.53
CA ARG A 83 0.60 9.86 -6.05
C ARG A 83 1.36 10.56 -4.92
N ALA A 84 1.59 11.87 -5.05
CA ALA A 84 2.20 12.66 -3.97
C ALA A 84 1.30 12.70 -2.72
N GLY A 85 -0.01 12.87 -2.89
CA GLY A 85 -0.99 12.86 -1.80
C GLY A 85 -1.03 11.51 -1.06
N LEU A 86 -0.98 10.39 -1.77
CA LEU A 86 -0.85 9.06 -1.15
C LEU A 86 0.39 8.96 -0.27
N LEU A 87 1.56 9.35 -0.80
CA LEU A 87 2.81 9.29 -0.04
C LEU A 87 2.82 10.25 1.15
N GLN A 88 2.25 11.44 0.98
CA GLN A 88 2.07 12.39 2.06
C GLN A 88 1.19 11.83 3.18
N GLN A 89 0.08 11.19 2.82
CA GLN A 89 -0.82 10.59 3.79
C GLN A 89 -0.13 9.46 4.58
N LEU A 90 0.60 8.56 3.91
CA LEU A 90 1.34 7.49 4.55
C LEU A 90 2.44 8.02 5.49
N ALA A 91 3.18 9.05 5.05
CA ALA A 91 4.25 9.67 5.83
C ALA A 91 3.74 10.52 7.00
N ASN A 92 2.49 10.97 6.96
CA ASN A 92 1.85 11.74 8.02
C ASN A 92 1.05 10.89 9.02
N LEU A 93 1.01 9.57 8.87
CA LEU A 93 0.49 8.70 9.91
C LEU A 93 1.28 8.89 11.21
N PRO A 94 0.66 8.73 12.39
CA PRO A 94 1.35 8.91 13.69
C PRO A 94 2.64 8.10 13.81
N GLN A 95 2.67 6.94 13.18
CA GLN A 95 3.86 6.12 12.97
C GLN A 95 3.86 5.63 11.52
N HIS A 96 5.00 5.78 10.82
CA HIS A 96 5.14 5.25 9.47
C HIS A 96 4.82 3.75 9.43
N PRO A 97 4.18 3.23 8.36
CA PRO A 97 4.02 1.80 8.19
C PRO A 97 5.39 1.10 8.17
N GLU A 98 5.51 -0.04 8.79
CA GLU A 98 6.75 -0.84 8.74
C GLU A 98 7.01 -1.36 7.33
N SER A 99 5.96 -1.60 6.54
CA SER A 99 6.06 -2.04 5.14
C SER A 99 5.15 -1.19 4.25
N VAL A 100 5.72 -0.67 3.16
CA VAL A 100 5.02 0.19 2.18
C VAL A 100 5.10 -0.45 0.80
N PRO A 101 4.13 -1.31 0.44
CA PRO A 101 4.05 -1.87 -0.90
C PRO A 101 3.56 -0.80 -1.91
N ILE A 102 4.33 -0.60 -2.97
CA ILE A 102 3.90 0.17 -4.14
C ILE A 102 3.55 -0.84 -5.23
N ASN A 103 2.26 -0.87 -5.57
CA ASN A 103 1.71 -1.74 -6.59
C ASN A 103 1.54 -0.95 -7.89
N MET A 104 1.80 -1.59 -9.02
CA MET A 104 1.41 -1.09 -10.33
C MET A 104 0.13 -1.79 -10.76
N LEU A 105 -0.84 -1.06 -11.31
CA LEU A 105 -2.08 -1.64 -11.81
C LEU A 105 -1.76 -2.70 -12.87
N VAL A 106 -2.32 -3.89 -12.68
CA VAL A 106 -2.40 -4.91 -13.73
C VAL A 106 -3.80 -4.86 -14.30
N ARG A 107 -3.93 -4.45 -15.55
CA ARG A 107 -5.22 -4.33 -16.22
C ARG A 107 -5.80 -5.70 -16.53
N VAL A 108 -7.04 -5.91 -16.13
CA VAL A 108 -7.74 -7.17 -16.38
C VAL A 108 -8.96 -6.88 -17.26
N GLN A 109 -9.10 -7.63 -18.33
CA GLN A 109 -10.21 -7.53 -19.26
C GLN A 109 -11.57 -7.68 -18.53
N GLY A 110 -12.53 -6.82 -18.86
CA GLY A 110 -13.86 -6.81 -18.26
C GLY A 110 -13.94 -6.07 -16.92
N THR A 111 -12.85 -5.42 -16.47
CA THR A 111 -12.87 -4.57 -15.27
C THR A 111 -13.01 -3.08 -15.62
N PRO A 112 -13.50 -2.23 -14.70
CA PRO A 112 -13.63 -0.78 -14.95
C PRO A 112 -12.31 -0.10 -15.36
N LEU A 113 -11.15 -0.62 -14.91
CA LEU A 113 -9.83 -0.04 -15.17
C LEU A 113 -9.10 -0.70 -16.37
N GLU A 114 -9.80 -1.52 -17.17
CA GLU A 114 -9.22 -2.19 -18.34
C GLU A 114 -8.66 -1.20 -19.38
N ALA A 115 -9.33 -0.04 -19.54
CA ALA A 115 -9.00 0.96 -20.54
C ALA A 115 -8.02 2.04 -20.08
N GLU A 116 -7.54 1.95 -18.83
CA GLU A 116 -6.56 2.92 -18.32
C GLU A 116 -5.25 2.87 -19.12
N GLU A 117 -4.61 4.02 -19.28
CA GLU A 117 -3.32 4.11 -19.95
C GLU A 117 -2.19 3.51 -19.10
N ASP A 118 -1.15 3.01 -19.76
CA ASP A 118 0.04 2.55 -19.05
C ASP A 118 0.71 3.72 -18.33
N LEU A 119 1.03 3.52 -17.06
CA LEU A 119 1.84 4.47 -16.33
C LEU A 119 3.26 4.49 -16.91
N ASP A 120 3.81 5.69 -17.11
CA ASP A 120 5.23 5.84 -17.45
C ASP A 120 6.09 5.11 -16.40
N PRO A 121 6.93 4.15 -16.80
CA PRO A 121 7.78 3.40 -15.88
C PRO A 121 8.63 4.28 -14.97
N PHE A 122 9.11 5.44 -15.46
CA PHE A 122 9.88 6.37 -14.62
C PHE A 122 9.01 7.07 -13.55
N GLU A 123 7.71 7.27 -13.80
CA GLU A 123 6.79 7.76 -12.77
C GLU A 123 6.61 6.74 -11.65
N PHE A 124 6.57 5.45 -11.98
CA PHE A 124 6.56 4.37 -10.99
C PHE A 124 7.83 4.38 -10.13
N ILE A 125 9.02 4.40 -10.77
CA ILE A 125 10.31 4.46 -10.09
C ILE A 125 10.42 5.71 -9.20
N ARG A 126 9.97 6.87 -9.71
CA ARG A 126 9.96 8.12 -8.94
C ARG A 126 9.09 8.01 -7.70
N THR A 127 7.92 7.40 -7.82
CA THR A 127 7.02 7.17 -6.68
C THR A 127 7.70 6.34 -5.60
N ILE A 128 8.39 5.26 -5.97
CA ILE A 128 9.15 4.40 -5.05
C ILE A 128 10.27 5.19 -4.38
N ALA A 129 11.08 5.91 -5.16
CA ALA A 129 12.20 6.70 -4.64
C ALA A 129 11.74 7.77 -3.64
N VAL A 130 10.65 8.48 -3.96
CA VAL A 130 10.07 9.48 -3.05
C VAL A 130 9.51 8.82 -1.79
N ALA A 131 8.82 7.68 -1.90
CA ALA A 131 8.36 6.90 -0.75
C ALA A 131 9.52 6.54 0.18
N ARG A 132 10.65 6.09 -0.38
CA ARG A 132 11.86 5.73 0.38
C ARG A 132 12.48 6.93 1.10
N ILE A 133 12.50 8.11 0.45
CA ILE A 133 13.01 9.35 1.06
C ILE A 133 12.10 9.81 2.20
N MET A 134 10.78 9.80 1.99
CA MET A 134 9.81 10.28 2.97
C MET A 134 9.67 9.35 4.18
N MET A 135 9.84 8.04 3.98
CA MET A 135 9.68 7.02 5.02
C MET A 135 10.95 6.15 5.14
N PRO A 136 12.08 6.72 5.62
CA PRO A 136 13.40 6.08 5.55
C PRO A 136 13.54 4.82 6.41
N GLN A 137 12.67 4.61 7.38
CA GLN A 137 12.67 3.41 8.23
C GLN A 137 11.71 2.33 7.76
N SER A 138 10.82 2.66 6.81
CA SER A 138 9.88 1.71 6.24
C SER A 138 10.56 0.80 5.22
N HIS A 139 10.09 -0.44 5.14
CA HIS A 139 10.43 -1.33 4.04
C HIS A 139 9.56 -0.98 2.83
N VAL A 140 10.00 0.00 2.02
CA VAL A 140 9.37 0.29 0.73
C VAL A 140 9.67 -0.89 -0.19
N ARG A 141 8.67 -1.43 -0.88
CA ARG A 141 8.85 -2.63 -1.68
C ARG A 141 8.01 -2.63 -2.94
N LEU A 142 8.54 -3.25 -3.98
CA LEU A 142 7.79 -3.67 -5.14
C LEU A 142 6.80 -4.76 -4.76
N SER A 143 5.58 -4.69 -5.29
CA SER A 143 4.56 -5.69 -5.04
C SER A 143 3.88 -6.10 -6.35
N ALA A 144 2.55 -6.00 -6.49
CA ALA A 144 1.86 -6.37 -7.72
C ALA A 144 2.30 -5.52 -8.93
N GLY A 145 2.18 -6.08 -10.13
CA GLY A 145 2.52 -5.42 -11.39
C GLY A 145 4.01 -5.47 -11.77
N ARG A 146 4.88 -5.92 -10.88
CA ARG A 146 6.32 -6.02 -11.17
C ARG A 146 6.66 -6.96 -12.33
N GLU A 147 5.83 -7.98 -12.57
CA GLU A 147 6.05 -8.98 -13.63
C GLU A 147 5.82 -8.39 -15.03
N GLU A 148 5.12 -7.27 -15.13
CA GLU A 148 4.93 -6.51 -16.37
C GLU A 148 6.13 -5.63 -16.71
N MET A 149 7.11 -5.49 -15.82
CA MET A 149 8.30 -4.67 -16.04
C MET A 149 9.40 -5.46 -16.75
N ASN A 150 10.14 -4.77 -17.62
CA ASN A 150 11.38 -5.32 -18.17
C ASN A 150 12.49 -5.36 -17.08
N GLU A 151 13.56 -6.11 -17.36
CA GLU A 151 14.69 -6.32 -16.44
C GLU A 151 15.36 -5.01 -16.02
N GLN A 152 15.47 -4.03 -16.93
CA GLN A 152 16.11 -2.74 -16.66
C GLN A 152 15.28 -1.92 -15.65
N MET A 153 13.96 -1.92 -15.80
CA MET A 153 13.06 -1.26 -14.87
C MET A 153 13.05 -1.95 -13.51
N HIS A 154 13.06 -3.29 -13.47
CA HIS A 154 13.24 -4.05 -12.24
C HIS A 154 14.52 -3.65 -11.50
N ALA A 155 15.67 -3.65 -12.20
CA ALA A 155 16.95 -3.27 -11.62
C ALA A 155 16.89 -1.85 -11.06
N LEU A 156 16.36 -0.89 -11.82
CA LEU A 156 16.24 0.51 -11.39
C LEU A 156 15.31 0.65 -10.16
N ALA A 157 14.21 -0.08 -10.13
CA ALA A 157 13.30 -0.08 -8.99
C ALA A 157 13.96 -0.60 -7.71
N TYR A 158 14.79 -1.64 -7.80
CA TYR A 158 15.56 -2.15 -6.66
C TYR A 158 16.65 -1.18 -6.16
N PHE A 159 17.14 -0.27 -7.00
CA PHE A 159 18.00 0.81 -6.55
C PHE A 159 17.25 1.95 -5.85
N ALA A 160 15.95 2.06 -6.10
CA ALA A 160 15.10 3.12 -5.57
C ALA A 160 14.44 2.79 -4.21
N VAL A 161 14.34 1.50 -3.83
CA VAL A 161 13.73 1.03 -2.55
C VAL A 161 14.64 1.16 -1.33
#